data_39fb9b30927150b61149dd0b7bb44494
#
_entry.id   39fb9b30927150b61149dd0b7bb44494
#
_cell.length_a   1.000
_cell.length_b   1.000
_cell.length_c   1.000
_cell.angle_alpha   90.00
_cell.angle_beta   90.00
_cell.angle_gamma   90.00
#
_symmetry.space_group_name_H-M   'P 1'
#
loop_
_entity.id
_entity.type
_entity.pdbx_description
1 polymer ?
#
loop_
_entity_poly.entity_id
_entity_poly.type
_entity_poly.pdbx_seq_one_letter_code
_entity_poly.pdbx_strand_id
1 'polypeptide(L)'
;MIRVLIKASSPVAKAGLETLLRAYPQIRIVDEPCDEFGASYHALSDSDFDVVLAETDDTESAAEAFGASARGAPLVLLVPDPYAVSADAFAQGVRAVLPNSLSGLQVAAAIEAVAAGLGVFDPGILERPLPLRPLNEPPERFLEDLTPRENEVLRAMAEGLANKEIATRLGISENTVKFHVASVMGKLGAGSRTEAVMVGIRRGIILI
;
A
#
# COMPACT_ATOMS: atom_id res chain seq x y z
N MET A 1 8.49 -22.61 11.95
CA MET A 1 7.08 -22.46 12.36
C MET A 1 6.70 -21.03 12.02
N ILE A 2 5.71 -20.84 11.17
CA ILE A 2 5.32 -19.52 10.64
C ILE A 2 4.27 -18.92 11.60
N ARG A 3 4.52 -17.71 12.11
CA ARG A 3 3.60 -16.99 12.98
C ARG A 3 2.65 -16.16 12.12
N VAL A 4 1.35 -16.41 12.25
CA VAL A 4 0.32 -15.77 11.44
C VAL A 4 -0.62 -14.96 12.31
N LEU A 5 -0.72 -13.67 12.02
CA LEU A 5 -1.73 -12.80 12.60
C LEU A 5 -2.99 -12.85 11.73
N ILE A 6 -4.15 -13.21 12.31
CA ILE A 6 -5.41 -13.25 11.57
C ILE A 6 -6.22 -11.99 11.84
N LYS A 7 -6.60 -11.31 10.78
CA LYS A 7 -7.56 -10.21 10.74
C LYS A 7 -8.77 -10.64 9.91
N ALA A 8 -9.95 -10.42 10.41
CA ALA A 8 -11.16 -10.81 9.69
C ALA A 8 -12.28 -9.78 9.89
N SER A 9 -13.18 -9.69 8.92
CA SER A 9 -14.35 -8.80 8.92
C SER A 9 -15.31 -9.07 10.07
N SER A 10 -15.31 -10.31 10.58
CA SER A 10 -16.17 -10.71 11.70
C SER A 10 -15.50 -11.72 12.63
N PRO A 11 -15.94 -11.82 13.91
CA PRO A 11 -15.45 -12.83 14.83
C PRO A 11 -15.71 -14.27 14.33
N VAL A 12 -16.78 -14.48 13.59
CA VAL A 12 -17.13 -15.80 13.00
C VAL A 12 -16.13 -16.17 11.92
N ALA A 13 -15.80 -15.25 11.03
CA ALA A 13 -14.79 -15.46 9.99
C ALA A 13 -13.42 -15.74 10.62
N LYS A 14 -13.02 -14.97 11.65
CA LYS A 14 -11.78 -15.21 12.40
C LYS A 14 -11.73 -16.61 12.98
N ALA A 15 -12.77 -17.03 13.73
CA ALA A 15 -12.83 -18.36 14.32
C ALA A 15 -12.84 -19.49 13.28
N GLY A 16 -13.46 -19.25 12.12
CA GLY A 16 -13.43 -20.15 10.97
C GLY A 16 -12.02 -20.36 10.44
N LEU A 17 -11.29 -19.27 10.17
CA LEU A 17 -9.91 -19.32 9.70
C LEU A 17 -8.97 -19.97 10.72
N GLU A 18 -9.12 -19.66 11.99
CA GLU A 18 -8.35 -20.30 13.08
C GLU A 18 -8.56 -21.81 13.10
N THR A 19 -9.82 -22.25 13.02
CA THR A 19 -10.18 -23.67 13.02
C THR A 19 -9.58 -24.38 11.80
N LEU A 20 -9.65 -23.75 10.64
CA LEU A 20 -9.15 -24.25 9.39
C LEU A 20 -7.62 -24.38 9.39
N LEU A 21 -6.90 -23.44 9.99
CA LEU A 21 -5.43 -23.44 10.03
C LEU A 21 -4.84 -24.30 11.15
N ARG A 22 -5.61 -24.67 12.18
CA ARG A 22 -5.16 -25.59 13.25
C ARG A 22 -4.73 -26.97 12.76
N ALA A 23 -5.20 -27.39 11.57
CA ALA A 23 -4.79 -28.66 10.97
C ALA A 23 -3.36 -28.66 10.43
N TYR A 24 -2.69 -27.48 10.40
CA TYR A 24 -1.37 -27.30 9.79
C TYR A 24 -0.34 -26.94 10.86
N PRO A 25 0.45 -27.91 11.36
CA PRO A 25 1.34 -27.72 12.52
C PRO A 25 2.49 -26.77 12.28
N GLN A 26 2.82 -26.49 11.01
CA GLN A 26 3.84 -25.51 10.61
C GLN A 26 3.37 -24.05 10.80
N ILE A 27 2.05 -23.81 10.94
CA ILE A 27 1.45 -22.50 11.16
C ILE A 27 1.09 -22.34 12.63
N ARG A 28 1.51 -21.23 13.22
CA ARG A 28 1.14 -20.83 14.57
C ARG A 28 0.36 -19.53 14.48
N ILE A 29 -0.88 -19.57 14.92
CA ILE A 29 -1.71 -18.36 15.03
C ILE A 29 -1.24 -17.56 16.25
N VAL A 30 -1.08 -16.26 16.06
CA VAL A 30 -0.76 -15.29 17.11
C VAL A 30 -1.92 -14.31 17.26
N ASP A 31 -2.26 -14.01 18.51
CA ASP A 31 -3.28 -13.02 18.81
C ASP A 31 -2.67 -11.62 18.85
N GLU A 32 -3.48 -10.61 18.56
CA GLU A 32 -3.11 -9.23 18.88
C GLU A 32 -3.01 -9.10 20.40
N PRO A 33 -1.93 -8.55 20.93
CA PRO A 33 -1.88 -8.24 22.34
C PRO A 33 -2.97 -7.19 22.66
N CYS A 34 -3.98 -7.61 23.41
CA CYS A 34 -4.97 -6.73 23.99
C CYS A 34 -4.45 -6.35 25.40
N ASP A 35 -4.51 -5.05 25.72
CA ASP A 35 -4.39 -4.65 27.13
C ASP A 35 -5.69 -5.00 27.87
N GLU A 36 -5.64 -5.04 29.21
CA GLU A 36 -6.78 -5.37 30.08
C GLU A 36 -7.98 -4.39 29.92
N PHE A 37 -7.83 -3.32 29.13
CA PHE A 37 -8.83 -2.28 28.87
C PHE A 37 -9.40 -2.28 27.44
N GLY A 38 -9.04 -3.25 26.59
CA GLY A 38 -9.62 -3.39 25.24
C GLY A 38 -9.19 -2.30 24.25
N ALA A 39 -8.20 -1.50 24.58
CA ALA A 39 -7.61 -0.55 23.64
C ALA A 39 -6.39 -1.18 22.97
N SER A 40 -6.43 -1.35 21.66
CA SER A 40 -5.34 -1.86 20.82
C SER A 40 -4.16 -0.87 20.80
N TYR A 41 -3.48 -0.66 21.94
CA TYR A 41 -2.41 0.32 22.10
C TYR A 41 -1.10 -0.27 22.57
N HIS A 42 -0.67 -1.42 22.08
CA HIS A 42 0.75 -1.76 22.21
C HIS A 42 1.34 -2.15 20.88
N ALA A 43 2.44 -1.49 20.60
CA ALA A 43 3.29 -1.75 19.46
C ALA A 43 3.68 -3.23 19.43
N LEU A 44 2.96 -4.04 18.62
CA LEU A 44 3.52 -5.27 18.12
C LEU A 44 4.90 -4.90 17.57
N SER A 45 5.96 -5.54 17.99
CA SER A 45 7.25 -5.36 17.34
C SER A 45 7.18 -6.04 15.97
N ASP A 46 7.94 -5.56 14.99
CA ASP A 46 8.06 -6.18 13.66
C ASP A 46 8.45 -7.67 13.71
N SER A 47 8.80 -8.17 14.90
CA SER A 47 9.22 -9.55 15.17
C SER A 47 8.11 -10.47 15.69
N ASP A 48 6.88 -9.99 15.88
CA ASP A 48 5.87 -10.80 16.56
C ASP A 48 5.09 -11.75 15.64
N PHE A 49 5.05 -11.49 14.35
CA PHE A 49 4.45 -12.35 13.33
C PHE A 49 5.21 -12.26 11.99
N ASP A 50 5.09 -13.31 11.20
CA ASP A 50 5.80 -13.47 9.93
C ASP A 50 4.91 -13.15 8.73
N VAL A 51 3.59 -13.34 8.87
CA VAL A 51 2.58 -13.11 7.83
C VAL A 51 1.29 -12.60 8.46
N VAL A 52 0.61 -11.68 7.81
CA VAL A 52 -0.76 -11.28 8.14
C VAL A 52 -1.72 -11.94 7.16
N LEU A 53 -2.69 -12.69 7.67
CA LEU A 53 -3.82 -13.21 6.91
C LEU A 53 -5.03 -12.34 7.18
N ALA A 54 -5.49 -11.62 6.16
CA ALA A 54 -6.65 -10.74 6.27
C ALA A 54 -7.80 -11.25 5.40
N GLU A 55 -8.99 -11.32 5.99
CA GLU A 55 -10.23 -11.63 5.30
C GLU A 55 -11.17 -10.43 5.37
N THR A 56 -11.76 -10.07 4.24
CA THR A 56 -12.72 -8.97 4.16
C THR A 56 -13.66 -9.11 2.96
N ASP A 57 -14.87 -8.60 3.13
CA ASP A 57 -15.84 -8.45 2.04
C ASP A 57 -15.62 -7.13 1.26
N ASP A 58 -14.95 -6.15 1.85
CA ASP A 58 -14.57 -4.90 1.21
C ASP A 58 -13.23 -5.02 0.50
N THR A 59 -13.30 -5.32 -0.79
CA THR A 59 -12.12 -5.57 -1.61
C THR A 59 -11.36 -4.28 -1.96
N GLU A 60 -12.05 -3.14 -2.05
CA GLU A 60 -11.46 -1.87 -2.46
C GLU A 60 -10.56 -1.27 -1.36
N SER A 61 -11.05 -1.31 -0.11
CA SER A 61 -10.32 -0.76 1.05
C SER A 61 -9.46 -1.77 1.79
N ALA A 62 -9.46 -3.03 1.34
CA ALA A 62 -8.79 -4.13 2.05
C ALA A 62 -7.30 -3.86 2.33
N ALA A 63 -6.58 -3.39 1.33
CA ALA A 63 -5.16 -3.13 1.44
C ALA A 63 -4.85 -1.96 2.38
N GLU A 64 -5.66 -0.89 2.36
CA GLU A 64 -5.52 0.25 3.26
C GLU A 64 -5.86 -0.13 4.71
N ALA A 65 -6.98 -0.87 4.90
CA ALA A 65 -7.43 -1.27 6.22
C ALA A 65 -6.42 -2.17 6.95
N PHE A 66 -5.75 -3.05 6.22
CA PHE A 66 -4.85 -4.05 6.81
C PHE A 66 -3.36 -3.75 6.60
N GLY A 67 -3.00 -2.99 5.56
CA GLY A 67 -1.61 -2.64 5.25
C GLY A 67 -0.93 -1.89 6.38
N ALA A 68 -1.61 -0.93 7.00
CA ALA A 68 -1.11 -0.20 8.17
C ALA A 68 -0.91 -1.12 9.38
N SER A 69 -1.73 -2.16 9.51
CA SER A 69 -1.65 -3.15 10.59
C SER A 69 -0.55 -4.19 10.35
N ALA A 70 -0.12 -4.38 9.09
CA ALA A 70 0.89 -5.37 8.72
C ALA A 70 2.33 -4.95 9.08
N ARG A 71 2.58 -3.67 9.32
CA ARG A 71 3.89 -3.13 9.78
C ARG A 71 5.10 -3.69 9.01
N GLY A 72 4.98 -3.84 7.71
CA GLY A 72 6.03 -4.38 6.87
C GLY A 72 6.02 -5.90 6.73
N ALA A 73 5.21 -6.64 7.50
CA ALA A 73 5.00 -8.07 7.25
C ALA A 73 4.18 -8.28 5.97
N PRO A 74 4.44 -9.33 5.22
CA PRO A 74 3.71 -9.65 4.02
C PRO A 74 2.24 -9.98 4.32
N LEU A 75 1.33 -9.48 3.47
CA LEU A 75 -0.10 -9.60 3.64
C LEU A 75 -0.68 -10.61 2.64
N VAL A 76 -1.46 -11.55 3.15
CA VAL A 76 -2.32 -12.48 2.38
C VAL A 76 -3.74 -12.01 2.51
N LEU A 77 -4.38 -11.61 1.40
CA LEU A 77 -5.78 -11.19 1.37
C LEU A 77 -6.68 -12.34 0.92
N LEU A 78 -7.74 -12.59 1.68
CA LEU A 78 -8.87 -13.42 1.29
C LEU A 78 -10.07 -12.51 1.03
N VAL A 79 -10.55 -12.50 -0.20
CA VAL A 79 -11.61 -11.59 -0.67
C VAL A 79 -12.64 -12.36 -1.51
N PRO A 80 -13.88 -11.88 -1.61
CA PRO A 80 -14.89 -12.52 -2.47
C PRO A 80 -14.51 -12.46 -3.95
N ASP A 81 -13.97 -11.32 -4.40
CA ASP A 81 -13.51 -11.12 -5.79
C ASP A 81 -12.05 -10.68 -5.82
N PRO A 82 -11.09 -11.60 -6.03
CA PRO A 82 -9.68 -11.28 -6.14
C PRO A 82 -9.33 -10.31 -7.28
N TYR A 83 -10.20 -10.23 -8.29
CA TYR A 83 -9.97 -9.39 -9.47
C TYR A 83 -10.34 -7.92 -9.24
N ALA A 84 -11.05 -7.61 -8.18
CA ALA A 84 -11.41 -6.24 -7.80
C ALA A 84 -10.31 -5.54 -6.96
N VAL A 85 -9.29 -6.27 -6.51
CA VAL A 85 -8.17 -5.70 -5.74
C VAL A 85 -7.34 -4.77 -6.63
N SER A 86 -7.11 -3.55 -6.16
CA SER A 86 -6.32 -2.57 -6.89
C SER A 86 -4.83 -2.94 -6.95
N ALA A 87 -4.14 -2.49 -8.01
CA ALA A 87 -2.69 -2.69 -8.14
C ALA A 87 -1.89 -2.03 -6.99
N ASP A 88 -2.43 -0.98 -6.38
CA ASP A 88 -1.79 -0.26 -5.27
C ASP A 88 -1.70 -1.10 -4.00
N ALA A 89 -2.54 -2.14 -3.86
CA ALA A 89 -2.48 -3.09 -2.77
C ALA A 89 -1.10 -3.78 -2.66
N PHE A 90 -0.47 -4.05 -3.80
CA PHE A 90 0.85 -4.68 -3.83
C PHE A 90 1.95 -3.75 -3.31
N ALA A 91 1.82 -2.44 -3.52
CA ALA A 91 2.72 -1.45 -2.95
C ALA A 91 2.60 -1.35 -1.41
N GLN A 92 1.44 -1.72 -0.88
CA GLN A 92 1.15 -1.72 0.56
C GLN A 92 1.54 -3.04 1.27
N GLY A 93 2.24 -3.94 0.58
CA GLY A 93 2.76 -5.17 1.18
C GLY A 93 1.91 -6.42 0.94
N VAL A 94 0.85 -6.33 0.13
CA VAL A 94 0.10 -7.51 -0.31
C VAL A 94 1.01 -8.40 -1.15
N ARG A 95 1.07 -9.68 -0.79
CA ARG A 95 1.85 -10.72 -1.49
C ARG A 95 0.99 -11.86 -1.99
N ALA A 96 -0.24 -11.97 -1.51
CA ALA A 96 -1.21 -12.91 -2.04
C ALA A 96 -2.60 -12.29 -2.05
N VAL A 97 -3.36 -12.54 -3.13
CA VAL A 97 -4.77 -12.19 -3.26
C VAL A 97 -5.50 -13.43 -3.72
N LEU A 98 -6.40 -13.92 -2.90
CA LEU A 98 -7.03 -15.22 -3.06
C LEU A 98 -8.54 -15.13 -2.78
N PRO A 99 -9.37 -15.95 -3.43
CA PRO A 99 -10.77 -16.02 -3.11
C PRO A 99 -10.98 -16.61 -1.71
N ASN A 100 -11.97 -16.11 -0.99
CA ASN A 100 -12.33 -16.60 0.35
C ASN A 100 -12.94 -18.02 0.34
N SER A 101 -13.24 -18.57 -0.85
CA SER A 101 -13.75 -19.94 -1.04
C SER A 101 -12.68 -21.04 -1.06
N LEU A 102 -11.40 -20.70 -0.86
CA LEU A 102 -10.32 -21.67 -0.88
C LEU A 102 -10.37 -22.66 0.29
N SER A 103 -9.83 -23.85 0.03
CA SER A 103 -9.64 -24.87 1.07
C SER A 103 -8.50 -24.48 2.02
N GLY A 104 -8.53 -25.03 3.24
CA GLY A 104 -7.45 -24.80 4.21
C GLY A 104 -6.06 -25.17 3.70
N LEU A 105 -5.97 -26.21 2.87
CA LEU A 105 -4.70 -26.62 2.25
C LEU A 105 -4.13 -25.53 1.35
N GLN A 106 -4.99 -24.88 0.55
CA GLN A 106 -4.57 -23.82 -0.37
C GLN A 106 -4.17 -22.55 0.40
N VAL A 107 -4.92 -22.19 1.43
CA VAL A 107 -4.60 -21.06 2.30
C VAL A 107 -3.27 -21.31 3.05
N ALA A 108 -3.06 -22.50 3.59
CA ALA A 108 -1.82 -22.86 4.26
C ALA A 108 -0.61 -22.81 3.30
N ALA A 109 -0.76 -23.36 2.10
CA ALA A 109 0.28 -23.32 1.07
C ALA A 109 0.63 -21.88 0.64
N ALA A 110 -0.38 -21.00 0.53
CA ALA A 110 -0.16 -19.60 0.22
C ALA A 110 0.60 -18.87 1.35
N ILE A 111 0.25 -19.13 2.61
CA ILE A 111 0.97 -18.59 3.77
C ILE A 111 2.43 -19.03 3.77
N GLU A 112 2.72 -20.31 3.49
CA GLU A 112 4.08 -20.83 3.41
C GLU A 112 4.89 -20.18 2.29
N ALA A 113 4.29 -20.03 1.11
CA ALA A 113 4.93 -19.39 -0.04
C ALA A 113 5.24 -17.91 0.26
N VAL A 114 4.28 -17.19 0.86
CA VAL A 114 4.44 -15.77 1.23
C VAL A 114 5.49 -15.60 2.33
N ALA A 115 5.52 -16.48 3.33
CA ALA A 115 6.56 -16.48 4.36
C ALA A 115 7.97 -16.77 3.79
N ALA A 116 8.03 -17.50 2.68
CA ALA A 116 9.27 -17.75 1.92
C ALA A 116 9.66 -16.58 0.99
N GLY A 117 8.89 -15.48 0.98
CA GLY A 117 9.15 -14.30 0.15
C GLY A 117 8.57 -14.36 -1.27
N LEU A 118 7.70 -15.34 -1.55
CA LEU A 118 7.03 -15.48 -2.85
C LEU A 118 5.70 -14.71 -2.88
N GLY A 119 5.22 -14.40 -4.08
CA GLY A 119 3.85 -13.92 -4.30
C GLY A 119 2.94 -15.04 -4.77
N VAL A 120 1.68 -15.05 -4.32
CA VAL A 120 0.67 -16.06 -4.69
C VAL A 120 -0.57 -15.35 -5.23
N PHE A 121 -0.91 -15.62 -6.49
CA PHE A 121 -2.02 -14.99 -7.17
C PHE A 121 -2.80 -16.02 -7.98
N ASP A 122 -4.10 -15.78 -8.10
CA ASP A 122 -4.91 -16.52 -9.06
C ASP A 122 -4.39 -16.21 -10.49
N PRO A 123 -4.25 -17.23 -11.37
CA PRO A 123 -3.76 -17.03 -12.72
C PRO A 123 -4.53 -15.97 -13.51
N GLY A 124 -5.84 -15.83 -13.30
CA GLY A 124 -6.67 -14.82 -13.96
C GLY A 124 -6.32 -13.37 -13.58
N ILE A 125 -5.69 -13.15 -12.43
CA ILE A 125 -5.16 -11.81 -12.07
C ILE A 125 -4.01 -11.43 -13.03
N LEU A 126 -3.20 -12.39 -13.44
CA LEU A 126 -2.06 -12.16 -14.33
C LEU A 126 -2.48 -11.96 -15.81
N GLU A 127 -3.67 -12.40 -16.20
CA GLU A 127 -4.21 -12.20 -17.55
C GLU A 127 -4.73 -10.76 -17.77
N ARG A 128 -4.99 -10.02 -16.72
CA ARG A 128 -5.25 -8.57 -16.82
C ARG A 128 -3.91 -7.86 -16.99
N PRO A 129 -3.85 -6.81 -17.83
CA PRO A 129 -2.67 -5.96 -17.83
C PRO A 129 -2.55 -5.36 -16.43
N LEU A 130 -1.78 -6.04 -15.58
CA LEU A 130 -1.25 -5.41 -14.38
C LEU A 130 -0.57 -4.15 -14.90
N PRO A 131 -0.86 -2.97 -14.37
CA PRO A 131 0.01 -1.85 -14.60
C PRO A 131 1.37 -2.26 -14.00
N LEU A 132 2.23 -2.80 -14.86
CA LEU A 132 3.59 -3.16 -14.49
C LEU A 132 4.31 -1.86 -14.17
N ARG A 133 4.18 -1.43 -12.95
CA ARG A 133 5.08 -0.41 -12.41
C ARG A 133 6.48 -1.02 -12.43
N PRO A 134 7.47 -0.34 -12.99
CA PRO A 134 8.84 -0.78 -12.87
C PRO A 134 9.16 -1.02 -11.39
N LEU A 135 9.73 -2.18 -11.05
CA LEU A 135 10.10 -2.59 -9.69
C LEU A 135 11.05 -1.62 -8.96
N ASN A 136 11.49 -0.57 -9.63
CA ASN A 136 12.38 0.47 -9.14
C ASN A 136 11.70 1.82 -8.86
N GLU A 137 10.37 1.93 -8.96
CA GLU A 137 9.72 3.14 -8.46
C GLU A 137 9.52 3.00 -6.94
N PRO A 138 10.04 3.96 -6.15
CA PRO A 138 9.79 3.96 -4.71
C PRO A 138 8.27 3.99 -4.46
N PRO A 139 7.78 3.34 -3.38
CA PRO A 139 6.36 3.32 -3.06
C PRO A 139 5.82 4.76 -3.09
N GLU A 140 4.71 4.97 -3.79
CA GLU A 140 4.01 6.25 -3.69
C GLU A 140 3.69 6.48 -2.21
N ARG A 141 4.50 7.31 -1.58
CA ARG A 141 4.09 7.94 -0.34
C ARG A 141 2.76 8.63 -0.65
N PHE A 142 1.77 8.49 0.22
CA PHE A 142 0.49 9.20 0.13
C PHE A 142 0.80 10.65 -0.22
N LEU A 143 0.65 10.97 -1.51
CA LEU A 143 1.03 12.28 -1.99
C LEU A 143 -0.22 13.11 -1.89
N GLU A 144 -0.20 14.03 -0.94
CA GLU A 144 -1.25 15.05 -0.84
C GLU A 144 -1.46 15.72 -2.20
N ASP A 145 -2.70 15.92 -2.58
CA ASP A 145 -3.02 16.66 -3.80
C ASP A 145 -2.33 18.03 -3.79
N LEU A 146 -1.82 18.42 -4.95
CA LEU A 146 -1.23 19.75 -5.08
C LEU A 146 -2.34 20.80 -4.91
N THR A 147 -2.10 21.76 -4.04
CA THR A 147 -2.96 22.93 -3.93
C THR A 147 -3.00 23.69 -5.26
N PRO A 148 -4.03 24.52 -5.51
CA PRO A 148 -4.06 25.34 -6.74
C PRO A 148 -2.77 26.15 -6.95
N ARG A 149 -2.17 26.65 -5.86
CA ARG A 149 -0.93 27.42 -5.92
C ARG A 149 0.30 26.58 -6.28
N GLU A 150 0.38 25.37 -5.76
CA GLU A 150 1.45 24.42 -6.10
C GLU A 150 1.33 23.93 -7.54
N ASN A 151 0.11 23.79 -8.06
CA ASN A 151 -0.13 23.50 -9.49
C ASN A 151 0.39 24.63 -10.40
N GLU A 152 0.13 25.90 -10.03
CA GLU A 152 0.67 27.05 -10.78
C GLU A 152 2.21 27.05 -10.79
N VAL A 153 2.82 26.75 -9.65
CA VAL A 153 4.27 26.65 -9.53
C VAL A 153 4.80 25.49 -10.37
N LEU A 154 4.16 24.32 -10.34
CA LEU A 154 4.57 23.15 -11.12
C LEU A 154 4.50 23.43 -12.63
N ARG A 155 3.46 24.11 -13.10
CA ARG A 155 3.34 24.53 -14.52
C ARG A 155 4.48 25.47 -14.92
N ALA A 156 4.75 26.47 -14.09
CA ALA A 156 5.86 27.38 -14.34
C ALA A 156 7.24 26.69 -14.31
N MET A 157 7.39 25.65 -13.46
CA MET A 157 8.57 24.78 -13.47
C MET A 157 8.70 24.00 -14.78
N ALA A 158 7.61 23.52 -15.35
CA ALA A 158 7.57 22.79 -16.62
C ALA A 158 7.92 23.68 -17.81
N GLU A 159 7.58 24.98 -17.75
CA GLU A 159 8.01 25.99 -18.72
C GLU A 159 9.51 26.35 -18.61
N GLY A 160 10.22 25.80 -17.63
CA GLY A 160 11.65 26.06 -17.42
C GLY A 160 11.98 27.33 -16.66
N LEU A 161 10.99 28.06 -16.11
CA LEU A 161 11.20 29.35 -15.44
C LEU A 161 12.01 29.20 -14.16
N ALA A 162 13.01 30.05 -13.94
CA ALA A 162 13.72 30.11 -12.68
C ALA A 162 12.85 30.66 -11.53
N ASN A 163 13.20 30.39 -10.26
CA ASN A 163 12.38 30.80 -9.11
C ASN A 163 12.09 32.32 -9.08
N LYS A 164 13.05 33.14 -9.54
CA LYS A 164 12.88 34.61 -9.65
C LYS A 164 11.80 34.98 -10.68
N GLU A 165 11.74 34.27 -11.79
CA GLU A 165 10.75 34.50 -12.85
C GLU A 165 9.37 34.03 -12.41
N ILE A 166 9.30 32.87 -11.72
CA ILE A 166 8.07 32.36 -11.10
C ILE A 166 7.55 33.37 -10.07
N ALA A 167 8.43 33.92 -9.23
CA ALA A 167 8.09 34.92 -8.23
C ALA A 167 7.45 36.15 -8.88
N THR A 168 8.05 36.67 -9.95
CA THR A 168 7.53 37.81 -10.70
C THR A 168 6.18 37.49 -11.33
N ARG A 169 6.05 36.32 -11.99
CA ARG A 169 4.82 35.90 -12.67
C ARG A 169 3.65 35.70 -11.72
N LEU A 170 3.94 35.15 -10.53
CA LEU A 170 2.92 34.81 -9.54
C LEU A 170 2.69 35.91 -8.49
N GLY A 171 3.44 37.01 -8.53
CA GLY A 171 3.32 38.15 -7.61
C GLY A 171 3.68 37.80 -6.16
N ILE A 172 4.66 36.91 -5.94
CA ILE A 172 5.11 36.47 -4.62
C ILE A 172 6.65 36.62 -4.47
N SER A 173 7.16 36.45 -3.26
CA SER A 173 8.61 36.51 -3.05
C SER A 173 9.31 35.26 -3.58
N GLU A 174 10.58 35.38 -3.99
CA GLU A 174 11.40 34.25 -4.41
C GLU A 174 11.53 33.19 -3.31
N ASN A 175 11.59 33.60 -2.05
CA ASN A 175 11.58 32.67 -0.91
C ASN A 175 10.28 31.87 -0.82
N THR A 176 9.13 32.50 -1.06
CA THR A 176 7.83 31.84 -1.11
C THR A 176 7.81 30.79 -2.24
N VAL A 177 8.37 31.11 -3.40
CA VAL A 177 8.51 30.14 -4.51
C VAL A 177 9.35 28.94 -4.09
N LYS A 178 10.50 29.15 -3.42
CA LYS A 178 11.35 28.06 -2.91
C LYS A 178 10.58 27.11 -2.00
N PHE A 179 9.72 27.66 -1.12
CA PHE A 179 8.83 26.84 -0.25
C PHE A 179 7.84 26.02 -1.08
N HIS A 180 7.16 26.62 -2.06
CA HIS A 180 6.24 25.91 -2.92
C HIS A 180 6.93 24.85 -3.76
N VAL A 181 8.11 25.13 -4.32
CA VAL A 181 8.91 24.14 -5.07
C VAL A 181 9.29 22.95 -4.17
N ALA A 182 9.74 23.20 -2.94
CA ALA A 182 10.07 22.14 -1.98
C ALA A 182 8.82 21.32 -1.62
N SER A 183 7.67 21.97 -1.39
CA SER A 183 6.40 21.32 -1.12
C SER A 183 5.93 20.46 -2.30
N VAL A 184 5.97 20.99 -3.53
CA VAL A 184 5.65 20.25 -4.76
C VAL A 184 6.55 19.03 -4.91
N MET A 185 7.85 19.18 -4.72
CA MET A 185 8.79 18.06 -4.79
C MET A 185 8.49 17.02 -3.73
N GLY A 186 8.21 17.42 -2.50
CA GLY A 186 7.83 16.53 -1.40
C GLY A 186 6.54 15.77 -1.69
N LYS A 187 5.49 16.48 -2.12
CA LYS A 187 4.18 15.91 -2.47
C LYS A 187 4.23 14.99 -3.69
N LEU A 188 5.09 15.27 -4.66
CA LEU A 188 5.29 14.44 -5.83
C LEU A 188 6.34 13.32 -5.61
N GLY A 189 6.98 13.28 -4.44
CA GLY A 189 8.01 12.31 -4.13
C GLY A 189 9.27 12.45 -4.99
N ALA A 190 9.52 13.65 -5.53
CA ALA A 190 10.59 13.92 -6.46
C ALA A 190 11.86 14.41 -5.74
N GLY A 191 13.00 13.80 -6.06
CA GLY A 191 14.32 14.23 -5.53
C GLY A 191 14.93 15.42 -6.27
N SER A 192 14.34 15.83 -7.41
CA SER A 192 14.79 16.96 -8.20
C SER A 192 13.65 17.71 -8.88
N ARG A 193 13.92 18.98 -9.26
CA ARG A 193 12.98 19.81 -10.00
C ARG A 193 12.52 19.17 -11.33
N THR A 194 13.46 18.61 -12.08
CA THR A 194 13.18 17.94 -13.35
C THR A 194 12.32 16.71 -13.14
N GLU A 195 12.60 15.96 -12.09
CA GLU A 195 11.81 14.78 -11.72
C GLU A 195 10.39 15.16 -11.33
N ALA A 196 10.20 16.25 -10.56
CA ALA A 196 8.87 16.75 -10.20
C ALA A 196 8.03 17.09 -11.45
N VAL A 197 8.63 17.74 -12.45
CA VAL A 197 7.97 18.03 -13.73
C VAL A 197 7.60 16.75 -14.47
N MET A 198 8.52 15.78 -14.56
CA MET A 198 8.27 14.50 -15.23
C MET A 198 7.15 13.70 -14.54
N VAL A 199 7.11 13.72 -13.21
CA VAL A 199 6.03 13.11 -12.42
C VAL A 199 4.70 13.82 -12.71
N GLY A 200 4.69 15.14 -12.72
CA GLY A 200 3.50 15.95 -13.02
C GLY A 200 2.91 15.68 -14.41
N ILE A 201 3.76 15.50 -15.43
CA ILE A 201 3.34 15.14 -16.80
C ILE A 201 2.77 13.72 -16.81
N ARG A 202 3.47 12.74 -16.24
CA ARG A 202 3.02 11.34 -16.19
C ARG A 202 1.67 11.17 -15.49
N ARG A 203 1.38 12.00 -14.50
CA ARG A 203 0.11 11.98 -13.75
C ARG A 203 -0.99 12.82 -14.41
N GLY A 204 -0.73 13.46 -15.52
CA GLY A 204 -1.70 14.33 -16.19
C GLY A 204 -2.04 15.61 -15.41
N ILE A 205 -1.24 15.98 -14.41
CA ILE A 205 -1.41 17.23 -13.63
C ILE A 205 -1.08 18.44 -14.51
N ILE A 206 -0.11 18.29 -15.38
CA ILE A 206 0.29 19.27 -16.38
C ILE A 206 0.38 18.63 -17.77
N LEU A 207 -0.08 19.37 -18.78
CA LEU A 207 0.04 19.00 -20.20
C LEU A 207 1.10 19.90 -20.81
N ILE A 208 1.96 19.36 -21.66
CA ILE A 208 2.92 20.08 -22.48
C ILE A 208 2.37 20.21 -23.87
#